data_ca55e158e28294f0be126a4695142bb2
#
_entry.id   ca55e158e28294f0be126a4695142bb2
#
_cell.length_a   1.000
_cell.length_b   1.000
_cell.length_c   1.000
_cell.angle_alpha   90.00
_cell.angle_beta   90.00
_cell.angle_gamma   90.00
#
_symmetry.space_group_name_H-M   'P 1'
#
loop_
_entity.id
_entity.type
_entity.pdbx_description
1 polymer ?
#
loop_
_entity_poly.entity_id
_entity_poly.type
_entity_poly.pdbx_seq_one_letter_code
_entity_poly.pdbx_strand_id
1 'polypeptide(L)'
;LSVLSCIGMNQPGIMKGTAPEASFWLFRSEDEASEHLVEQDYWAAAVEFADSVGVDVLNTSLGYYAFDDKSKNYKYRDLDGHHALMSRQASHIADKGMVLVCSAGNSGMGSWKRITPPGDADNVLTVGAINKQAVLAPFSSIGNTADNRIKPDVVAVGEGADVIRTDGNQGKANGTSFSSPVMCGMVACLWQACPRLTAKELLELVRASGDRADYPDNIYGYGVPDMWKAYNSYKQKK
;
A
#
# COMPACT_ATOMS: atom_id res chain seq x y z
N LEU A 1 -5.00 -9.22 12.07
CA LEU A 1 -6.45 -8.98 12.14
C LEU A 1 -6.80 -7.51 11.85
N SER A 2 -6.16 -6.54 12.54
CA SER A 2 -6.52 -5.11 12.39
C SER A 2 -6.40 -4.59 10.96
N VAL A 3 -5.33 -4.96 10.23
CA VAL A 3 -5.16 -4.63 8.81
C VAL A 3 -6.30 -5.22 7.96
N LEU A 4 -6.62 -6.51 8.15
CA LEU A 4 -7.71 -7.17 7.44
C LEU A 4 -9.06 -6.50 7.70
N SER A 5 -9.31 -6.01 8.92
CA SER A 5 -10.57 -5.34 9.26
C SER A 5 -10.82 -4.06 8.45
N CYS A 6 -9.74 -3.36 8.04
CA CYS A 6 -9.88 -2.18 7.18
C CYS A 6 -10.45 -2.52 5.79
N ILE A 7 -10.25 -3.76 5.32
CA ILE A 7 -10.75 -4.21 4.01
C ILE A 7 -12.06 -4.96 4.17
N GLY A 8 -12.07 -6.03 4.99
CA GLY A 8 -13.07 -7.07 4.95
C GLY A 8 -14.09 -7.07 6.09
N MET A 9 -13.99 -6.16 7.07
CA MET A 9 -14.99 -6.12 8.13
C MET A 9 -16.39 -5.83 7.57
N ASN A 10 -17.39 -6.60 7.99
CA ASN A 10 -18.77 -6.43 7.53
C ASN A 10 -19.73 -6.60 8.71
N GLN A 11 -19.73 -5.62 9.61
CA GLN A 11 -20.66 -5.58 10.73
C GLN A 11 -21.38 -4.22 10.78
N PRO A 12 -22.61 -4.14 10.21
CA PRO A 12 -23.40 -2.91 10.20
C PRO A 12 -23.59 -2.32 11.59
N GLY A 13 -23.42 -1.00 11.72
CA GLY A 13 -23.52 -0.29 13.00
C GLY A 13 -22.24 -0.32 13.87
N ILE A 14 -21.25 -1.15 13.53
CA ILE A 14 -19.96 -1.19 14.22
C ILE A 14 -18.87 -0.71 13.27
N MET A 15 -18.55 -1.49 12.25
CA MET A 15 -17.52 -1.16 11.27
C MET A 15 -17.80 -1.87 9.95
N LYS A 16 -17.54 -1.16 8.86
CA LYS A 16 -17.54 -1.71 7.51
C LYS A 16 -16.20 -1.39 6.85
N GLY A 17 -15.50 -2.42 6.40
CA GLY A 17 -14.28 -2.29 5.61
C GLY A 17 -14.57 -1.79 4.20
N THR A 18 -13.52 -1.49 3.45
CA THR A 18 -13.64 -0.86 2.12
C THR A 18 -14.00 -1.84 1.00
N ALA A 19 -13.83 -3.16 1.22
CA ALA A 19 -14.26 -4.24 0.31
C ALA A 19 -14.78 -5.46 1.10
N PRO A 20 -15.91 -5.33 1.81
CA PRO A 20 -16.39 -6.35 2.76
C PRO A 20 -16.88 -7.64 2.09
N GLU A 21 -17.16 -7.61 0.79
CA GLU A 21 -17.63 -8.77 0.01
C GLU A 21 -16.50 -9.47 -0.77
N ALA A 22 -15.23 -9.02 -0.60
CA ALA A 22 -14.09 -9.64 -1.25
C ALA A 22 -13.77 -11.02 -0.64
N SER A 23 -13.19 -11.92 -1.42
CA SER A 23 -12.57 -13.15 -0.95
C SER A 23 -11.12 -12.90 -0.58
N PHE A 24 -10.59 -13.61 0.43
CA PHE A 24 -9.28 -13.33 1.00
C PHE A 24 -8.38 -14.56 1.02
N TRP A 25 -7.13 -14.36 0.59
CA TRP A 25 -6.00 -15.21 0.92
C TRP A 25 -5.16 -14.48 1.96
N LEU A 26 -4.73 -15.18 3.01
CA LEU A 26 -3.90 -14.63 4.09
C LEU A 26 -2.57 -15.35 4.13
N PHE A 27 -1.48 -14.59 4.10
CA PHE A 27 -0.11 -15.11 4.12
C PHE A 27 0.61 -14.64 5.37
N ARG A 28 1.42 -15.52 5.95
CA ARG A 28 2.37 -15.17 7.00
C ARG A 28 3.77 -15.23 6.40
N SER A 29 4.42 -14.07 6.29
CA SER A 29 5.77 -13.91 5.74
C SER A 29 6.78 -13.33 6.73
N GLU A 30 6.34 -13.04 7.97
CA GLU A 30 7.12 -12.34 8.98
C GLU A 30 7.38 -13.21 10.21
N ASP A 31 8.58 -13.08 10.79
CA ASP A 31 8.92 -13.55 12.11
C ASP A 31 9.09 -12.35 13.05
N GLU A 32 8.16 -12.16 13.98
CA GLU A 32 8.19 -11.04 14.94
C GLU A 32 9.41 -11.05 15.88
N ALA A 33 10.15 -12.16 15.95
CA ALA A 33 11.31 -12.30 16.82
C ALA A 33 12.61 -11.78 16.20
N SER A 34 12.64 -11.53 14.90
CA SER A 34 13.85 -11.15 14.17
C SER A 34 13.52 -10.31 12.94
N GLU A 35 14.53 -9.58 12.44
CA GLU A 35 14.44 -8.78 11.23
C GLU A 35 15.58 -9.19 10.28
N HIS A 36 15.36 -10.28 9.52
CA HIS A 36 16.35 -10.86 8.64
C HIS A 36 16.00 -10.71 7.16
N LEU A 37 17.04 -10.65 6.30
CA LEU A 37 16.85 -10.58 4.84
C LEU A 37 15.97 -11.72 4.28
N VAL A 38 16.00 -12.90 4.92
CA VAL A 38 15.21 -14.07 4.48
C VAL A 38 13.70 -13.82 4.49
N GLU A 39 13.22 -12.84 5.26
CA GLU A 39 11.80 -12.47 5.26
C GLU A 39 11.36 -11.91 3.92
N GLN A 40 12.27 -11.31 3.16
CA GLN A 40 11.99 -10.90 1.78
C GLN A 40 11.79 -12.11 0.85
N ASP A 41 12.49 -13.22 1.09
CA ASP A 41 12.29 -14.48 0.35
C ASP A 41 10.92 -15.10 0.71
N TYR A 42 10.54 -15.06 1.99
CA TYR A 42 9.20 -15.53 2.42
C TYR A 42 8.09 -14.68 1.80
N TRP A 43 8.27 -13.36 1.78
CA TRP A 43 7.33 -12.46 1.14
C TRP A 43 7.26 -12.73 -0.38
N ALA A 44 8.39 -12.89 -1.05
CA ALA A 44 8.44 -13.19 -2.49
C ALA A 44 7.71 -14.49 -2.81
N ALA A 45 7.96 -15.56 -2.03
CA ALA A 45 7.27 -16.84 -2.19
C ALA A 45 5.75 -16.70 -1.99
N ALA A 46 5.32 -15.91 -0.99
CA ALA A 46 3.89 -15.65 -0.74
C ALA A 46 3.24 -14.91 -1.92
N VAL A 47 3.91 -13.93 -2.50
CA VAL A 47 3.40 -13.16 -3.64
C VAL A 47 3.37 -13.99 -4.94
N GLU A 48 4.36 -14.85 -5.16
CA GLU A 48 4.35 -15.81 -6.28
C GLU A 48 3.20 -16.81 -6.14
N PHE A 49 2.95 -17.30 -4.94
CA PHE A 49 1.81 -18.16 -4.68
C PHE A 49 0.50 -17.41 -4.94
N ALA A 50 0.37 -16.15 -4.48
CA ALA A 50 -0.80 -15.31 -4.71
C ALA A 50 -1.09 -15.15 -6.21
N ASP A 51 -0.06 -14.91 -7.03
CA ASP A 51 -0.17 -14.87 -8.49
C ASP A 51 -0.67 -16.21 -9.06
N SER A 52 -0.11 -17.32 -8.58
CA SER A 52 -0.44 -18.67 -9.05
C SER A 52 -1.89 -19.09 -8.80
N VAL A 53 -2.51 -18.55 -7.75
CA VAL A 53 -3.92 -18.83 -7.39
C VAL A 53 -4.89 -17.76 -7.87
N GLY A 54 -4.40 -16.77 -8.62
CA GLY A 54 -5.22 -15.74 -9.28
C GLY A 54 -5.70 -14.63 -8.36
N VAL A 55 -4.88 -14.18 -7.42
CA VAL A 55 -5.18 -12.99 -6.61
C VAL A 55 -5.15 -11.75 -7.49
N ASP A 56 -6.22 -10.95 -7.46
CA ASP A 56 -6.32 -9.71 -8.22
C ASP A 56 -5.55 -8.55 -7.57
N VAL A 57 -5.77 -8.35 -6.26
CA VAL A 57 -5.22 -7.21 -5.51
C VAL A 57 -4.54 -7.70 -4.24
N LEU A 58 -3.29 -7.32 -4.04
CA LEU A 58 -2.50 -7.66 -2.86
C LEU A 58 -2.25 -6.44 -2.00
N ASN A 59 -2.52 -6.54 -0.69
CA ASN A 59 -2.12 -5.55 0.29
C ASN A 59 -0.83 -5.98 1.00
N THR A 60 0.18 -5.11 1.01
CA THR A 60 1.42 -5.28 1.75
C THR A 60 1.57 -4.16 2.77
N SER A 61 1.35 -4.49 4.06
CA SER A 61 1.45 -3.54 5.18
C SER A 61 2.73 -3.75 5.99
N LEU A 62 3.83 -4.05 5.32
CA LEU A 62 5.16 -4.27 5.85
C LEU A 62 6.21 -3.60 4.96
N GLY A 63 7.45 -3.54 5.44
CA GLY A 63 8.55 -3.01 4.63
C GLY A 63 9.82 -2.87 5.44
N TYR A 64 10.97 -3.05 4.80
CA TYR A 64 12.27 -3.15 5.44
C TYR A 64 13.24 -2.07 4.97
N TYR A 65 14.08 -1.59 5.88
CA TYR A 65 15.27 -0.81 5.57
C TYR A 65 16.41 -1.08 6.56
N ALA A 66 16.08 -1.63 7.73
CA ALA A 66 17.03 -1.95 8.78
C ALA A 66 16.83 -3.42 9.20
N PHE A 67 17.94 -4.10 9.42
CA PHE A 67 18.01 -5.52 9.77
C PHE A 67 18.82 -5.73 11.04
N ASP A 68 18.67 -6.87 11.69
CA ASP A 68 19.48 -7.27 12.86
C ASP A 68 20.98 -7.26 12.51
N ASP A 69 21.35 -7.78 11.34
CA ASP A 69 22.68 -7.55 10.75
C ASP A 69 22.73 -6.18 10.08
N LYS A 70 23.22 -5.18 10.81
CA LYS A 70 23.30 -3.79 10.34
C LYS A 70 24.10 -3.61 9.04
N SER A 71 24.97 -4.59 8.68
CA SER A 71 25.71 -4.56 7.42
C SER A 71 24.79 -4.71 6.19
N LYS A 72 23.59 -5.22 6.40
CA LYS A 72 22.55 -5.45 5.38
C LYS A 72 21.56 -4.28 5.25
N ASN A 73 21.64 -3.27 6.13
CA ASN A 73 20.73 -2.12 6.10
C ASN A 73 20.78 -1.41 4.76
N TYR A 74 19.59 -1.12 4.21
CA TYR A 74 19.48 -0.33 2.99
C TYR A 74 19.88 1.13 3.23
N LYS A 75 20.37 1.74 2.18
CA LYS A 75 20.70 3.17 2.09
C LYS A 75 19.71 3.84 1.15
N TYR A 76 19.61 5.16 1.20
CA TYR A 76 18.71 5.90 0.31
C TYR A 76 18.93 5.57 -1.18
N ARG A 77 20.17 5.43 -1.61
CA ARG A 77 20.52 5.06 -2.99
C ARG A 77 19.98 3.70 -3.45
N ASP A 78 19.59 2.85 -2.50
CA ASP A 78 19.10 1.50 -2.76
C ASP A 78 17.56 1.48 -2.97
N LEU A 79 16.89 2.65 -2.80
CA LEU A 79 15.47 2.84 -3.02
C LEU A 79 15.15 3.18 -4.49
N ASP A 80 15.55 2.35 -5.39
CA ASP A 80 15.40 2.53 -6.84
C ASP A 80 14.38 1.56 -7.49
N GLY A 81 13.70 0.75 -6.67
CA GLY A 81 12.77 -0.27 -7.12
C GLY A 81 13.44 -1.54 -7.63
N HIS A 82 14.77 -1.58 -7.70
CA HIS A 82 15.54 -2.68 -8.31
C HIS A 82 16.56 -3.31 -7.37
N HIS A 83 16.97 -2.62 -6.30
CA HIS A 83 17.98 -3.11 -5.37
C HIS A 83 17.43 -4.19 -4.43
N ALA A 84 16.35 -3.90 -3.69
CA ALA A 84 15.75 -4.84 -2.77
C ALA A 84 15.08 -6.01 -3.51
N LEU A 85 15.22 -7.24 -2.98
CA LEU A 85 14.60 -8.43 -3.55
C LEU A 85 13.09 -8.25 -3.69
N MET A 86 12.43 -7.81 -2.62
CA MET A 86 10.98 -7.64 -2.62
C MET A 86 10.52 -6.52 -3.56
N SER A 87 11.32 -5.47 -3.80
CA SER A 87 10.96 -4.43 -4.77
C SER A 87 11.02 -4.96 -6.20
N ARG A 88 12.06 -5.74 -6.54
CA ARG A 88 12.13 -6.41 -7.84
C ARG A 88 10.96 -7.35 -8.06
N GLN A 89 10.65 -8.16 -7.04
CA GLN A 89 9.54 -9.12 -7.11
C GLN A 89 8.19 -8.41 -7.20
N ALA A 90 7.99 -7.32 -6.46
CA ALA A 90 6.79 -6.50 -6.55
C ALA A 90 6.58 -5.94 -7.97
N SER A 91 7.63 -5.36 -8.56
CA SER A 91 7.58 -4.86 -9.94
C SER A 91 7.27 -5.98 -10.94
N HIS A 92 7.92 -7.13 -10.78
CA HIS A 92 7.72 -8.29 -11.67
C HIS A 92 6.27 -8.82 -11.64
N ILE A 93 5.69 -8.95 -10.45
CA ILE A 93 4.30 -9.43 -10.29
C ILE A 93 3.30 -8.36 -10.77
N ALA A 94 3.56 -7.09 -10.52
CA ALA A 94 2.72 -6.00 -11.04
C ALA A 94 2.69 -5.99 -12.58
N ASP A 95 3.81 -6.28 -13.23
CA ASP A 95 3.89 -6.39 -14.68
C ASP A 95 3.10 -7.60 -15.24
N LYS A 96 2.85 -8.63 -14.43
CA LYS A 96 1.98 -9.76 -14.78
C LYS A 96 0.49 -9.44 -14.64
N GLY A 97 0.13 -8.34 -14.00
CA GLY A 97 -1.24 -7.85 -13.93
C GLY A 97 -1.88 -7.89 -12.55
N MET A 98 -1.18 -8.30 -11.49
CA MET A 98 -1.66 -8.15 -10.11
C MET A 98 -1.50 -6.70 -9.66
N VAL A 99 -2.49 -6.14 -8.97
CA VAL A 99 -2.38 -4.83 -8.33
C VAL A 99 -1.78 -4.99 -6.94
N LEU A 100 -0.63 -4.36 -6.71
CA LEU A 100 0.02 -4.33 -5.40
C LEU A 100 -0.20 -2.95 -4.75
N VAL A 101 -0.74 -2.97 -3.53
CA VAL A 101 -0.93 -1.79 -2.69
C VAL A 101 -0.02 -1.92 -1.48
N CYS A 102 0.92 -1.00 -1.34
CA CYS A 102 1.99 -1.06 -0.34
C CYS A 102 1.92 0.11 0.63
N SER A 103 2.19 -0.14 1.91
CA SER A 103 2.40 0.93 2.88
C SER A 103 3.70 1.70 2.59
N ALA A 104 3.70 3.03 2.79
CA ALA A 104 4.89 3.85 2.57
C ALA A 104 5.97 3.66 3.65
N GLY A 105 5.59 3.18 4.83
CA GLY A 105 6.45 3.08 6.00
C GLY A 105 6.14 4.13 7.06
N ASN A 106 6.65 3.93 8.28
CA ASN A 106 6.34 4.74 9.46
C ASN A 106 7.57 5.48 10.01
N SER A 107 8.52 5.83 9.16
CA SER A 107 9.80 6.41 9.55
C SER A 107 9.87 7.93 9.47
N GLY A 108 8.73 8.62 9.23
CA GLY A 108 8.69 10.07 8.99
C GLY A 108 9.32 10.91 10.10
N MET A 109 9.23 10.50 11.36
CA MET A 109 9.86 11.16 12.51
C MET A 109 11.28 10.67 12.81
N GLY A 110 11.70 9.55 12.20
CA GLY A 110 13.03 8.96 12.42
C GLY A 110 14.10 9.57 11.53
N SER A 111 15.31 9.05 11.65
CA SER A 111 16.45 9.45 10.81
C SER A 111 16.28 8.99 9.35
N TRP A 112 15.61 7.87 9.12
CA TRP A 112 15.36 7.34 7.77
C TRP A 112 14.44 8.22 6.94
N LYS A 113 13.29 8.59 7.46
CA LYS A 113 12.23 9.46 6.86
C LYS A 113 11.64 8.94 5.55
N ARG A 114 12.30 8.06 4.85
CA ARG A 114 11.96 7.64 3.48
C ARG A 114 11.01 6.46 3.47
N ILE A 115 10.39 6.27 2.31
CA ILE A 115 9.65 5.03 2.02
C ILE A 115 10.52 3.80 2.25
N THR A 116 9.88 2.66 2.41
CA THR A 116 10.57 1.37 2.60
C THR A 116 10.20 0.41 1.47
N PRO A 117 11.14 -0.43 1.00
CA PRO A 117 10.79 -1.55 0.12
C PRO A 117 9.65 -2.41 0.71
N PRO A 118 8.68 -2.84 -0.11
CA PRO A 118 8.60 -2.72 -1.57
C PRO A 118 7.90 -1.45 -2.08
N GLY A 119 7.67 -0.44 -1.23
CA GLY A 119 6.99 0.79 -1.62
C GLY A 119 7.74 1.64 -2.67
N ASP A 120 9.04 1.37 -2.88
CA ASP A 120 9.85 2.00 -3.93
C ASP A 120 9.73 1.29 -5.29
N ALA A 121 9.06 0.13 -5.37
CA ALA A 121 8.93 -0.65 -6.59
C ALA A 121 8.14 0.10 -7.69
N ASP A 122 8.37 -0.31 -8.94
CA ASP A 122 7.61 0.16 -10.09
C ASP A 122 6.20 -0.45 -10.09
N ASN A 123 5.27 0.25 -10.70
CA ASN A 123 3.91 -0.24 -10.93
C ASN A 123 3.16 -0.74 -9.66
N VAL A 124 3.60 -0.33 -8.46
CA VAL A 124 2.87 -0.56 -7.20
C VAL A 124 2.23 0.74 -6.72
N LEU A 125 1.13 0.64 -5.99
CA LEU A 125 0.46 1.78 -5.36
C LEU A 125 0.97 1.94 -3.92
N THR A 126 1.88 2.87 -3.70
CA THR A 126 2.43 3.17 -2.38
C THR A 126 1.59 4.21 -1.68
N VAL A 127 1.15 3.90 -0.45
CA VAL A 127 0.15 4.69 0.28
C VAL A 127 0.75 5.29 1.54
N GLY A 128 0.79 6.62 1.59
CA GLY A 128 1.12 7.38 2.79
C GLY A 128 -0.07 7.52 3.75
N ALA A 129 0.17 8.02 4.95
CA ALA A 129 -0.85 8.16 5.98
C ALA A 129 -1.22 9.62 6.25
N ILE A 130 -2.51 9.90 6.29
CA ILE A 130 -3.11 11.16 6.76
C ILE A 130 -4.07 10.86 7.90
N ASN A 131 -4.47 11.92 8.64
CA ASN A 131 -5.60 11.86 9.57
C ASN A 131 -6.94 12.20 8.87
N LYS A 132 -8.03 12.19 9.62
CA LYS A 132 -9.38 12.50 9.10
C LYS A 132 -9.56 13.94 8.60
N GLN A 133 -8.65 14.87 8.94
CA GLN A 133 -8.61 16.24 8.47
C GLN A 133 -7.70 16.43 7.24
N ALA A 134 -7.27 15.33 6.60
CA ALA A 134 -6.34 15.29 5.47
C ALA A 134 -4.95 15.90 5.76
N VAL A 135 -4.55 15.95 7.05
CA VAL A 135 -3.20 16.37 7.45
C VAL A 135 -2.30 15.15 7.46
N LEU A 136 -1.07 15.30 6.93
CA LEU A 136 -0.07 14.24 6.92
C LEU A 136 0.21 13.75 8.34
N ALA A 137 0.16 12.46 8.55
CA ALA A 137 0.56 11.85 9.81
C ALA A 137 2.08 12.01 9.99
N PRO A 138 2.57 12.50 11.15
CA PRO A 138 3.99 12.77 11.34
C PRO A 138 4.90 11.55 11.12
N PHE A 139 4.39 10.36 11.39
CA PHE A 139 5.13 9.11 11.19
C PHE A 139 5.18 8.68 9.72
N SER A 140 4.30 9.19 8.84
CA SER A 140 4.26 8.73 7.45
C SER A 140 5.58 8.96 6.75
N SER A 141 6.17 7.89 6.22
CA SER A 141 7.36 7.98 5.38
C SER A 141 7.06 8.77 4.09
N ILE A 142 8.07 9.49 3.62
CA ILE A 142 8.00 10.34 2.43
C ILE A 142 8.98 9.85 1.35
N GLY A 143 8.74 10.25 0.12
CA GLY A 143 9.64 10.01 -1.02
C GLY A 143 10.69 11.11 -1.16
N ASN A 144 11.27 11.27 -2.30
CA ASN A 144 11.11 10.44 -3.50
C ASN A 144 11.98 9.17 -3.44
N THR A 145 11.89 8.31 -4.46
CA THR A 145 12.85 7.23 -4.67
C THR A 145 14.23 7.77 -5.04
N ALA A 146 15.26 6.92 -5.02
CA ALA A 146 16.63 7.31 -5.37
C ALA A 146 16.77 7.73 -6.85
N ASP A 147 15.92 7.18 -7.70
CA ASP A 147 15.79 7.52 -9.13
C ASP A 147 14.76 8.64 -9.42
N ASN A 148 14.36 9.36 -8.37
CA ASN A 148 13.47 10.54 -8.41
C ASN A 148 12.02 10.30 -8.84
N ARG A 149 11.49 9.08 -8.74
CA ARG A 149 10.04 8.86 -8.89
C ARG A 149 9.28 9.44 -7.69
N ILE A 150 8.10 9.98 -7.94
CA ILE A 150 7.20 10.45 -6.88
C ILE A 150 6.69 9.24 -6.11
N LYS A 151 6.93 9.25 -4.80
CA LYS A 151 6.38 8.32 -3.80
C LYS A 151 6.15 9.09 -2.48
N PRO A 152 5.14 8.74 -1.65
CA PRO A 152 4.11 7.75 -1.97
C PRO A 152 3.33 8.14 -3.22
N ASP A 153 2.57 7.21 -3.81
CA ASP A 153 1.69 7.54 -4.93
C ASP A 153 0.48 8.35 -4.47
N VAL A 154 -0.14 7.93 -3.39
CA VAL A 154 -1.37 8.52 -2.83
C VAL A 154 -1.34 8.46 -1.30
N VAL A 155 -2.30 9.12 -0.67
CA VAL A 155 -2.49 9.06 0.78
C VAL A 155 -3.92 8.63 1.13
N ALA A 156 -4.05 7.96 2.29
CA ALA A 156 -5.34 7.61 2.87
C ALA A 156 -5.27 7.70 4.40
N VAL A 157 -6.42 7.57 5.08
CA VAL A 157 -6.47 7.64 6.55
C VAL A 157 -5.68 6.48 7.15
N GLY A 158 -4.62 6.81 7.88
CA GLY A 158 -3.75 5.89 8.61
C GLY A 158 -3.43 6.37 10.01
N GLU A 159 -3.79 7.62 10.36
CA GLU A 159 -3.75 8.12 11.73
C GLU A 159 -5.16 8.18 12.30
N GLY A 160 -5.37 7.51 13.44
CA GLY A 160 -6.69 7.34 14.03
C GLY A 160 -7.64 6.48 13.17
N ALA A 161 -7.09 5.56 12.38
CA ALA A 161 -7.87 4.63 11.56
C ALA A 161 -8.72 3.72 12.44
N ASP A 162 -9.96 3.48 12.02
CA ASP A 162 -10.84 2.53 12.69
C ASP A 162 -10.42 1.10 12.35
N VAL A 163 -10.29 0.26 13.38
CA VAL A 163 -9.87 -1.15 13.23
C VAL A 163 -10.61 -2.04 14.21
N ILE A 164 -10.67 -3.34 13.91
CA ILE A 164 -10.99 -4.37 14.90
C ILE A 164 -9.67 -4.94 15.42
N ARG A 165 -9.49 -4.91 16.74
CA ARG A 165 -8.31 -5.44 17.44
C ARG A 165 -8.38 -6.96 17.57
N THR A 166 -7.28 -7.56 18.01
CA THR A 166 -7.18 -9.02 18.21
C THR A 166 -8.11 -9.54 19.31
N ASP A 167 -8.55 -8.69 20.22
CA ASP A 167 -9.56 -8.99 21.25
C ASP A 167 -11.01 -8.90 20.73
N GLY A 168 -11.21 -8.59 19.44
CA GLY A 168 -12.51 -8.42 18.80
C GLY A 168 -13.15 -7.05 19.00
N ASN A 169 -12.55 -6.16 19.77
CA ASN A 169 -13.10 -4.84 20.04
C ASN A 169 -12.73 -3.83 18.95
N GLN A 170 -13.65 -2.90 18.70
CA GLN A 170 -13.33 -1.73 17.86
C GLN A 170 -12.30 -0.83 18.55
N GLY A 171 -11.37 -0.30 17.78
CA GLY A 171 -10.36 0.62 18.28
C GLY A 171 -9.83 1.55 17.21
N LYS A 172 -8.86 2.37 17.61
CA LYS A 172 -8.09 3.23 16.71
C LYS A 172 -6.67 2.71 16.61
N ALA A 173 -6.07 2.87 15.42
CA ALA A 173 -4.68 2.51 15.17
C ALA A 173 -4.00 3.56 14.30
N ASN A 174 -2.66 3.61 14.40
CA ASN A 174 -1.81 4.53 13.66
C ASN A 174 -0.78 3.74 12.85
N GLY A 175 -0.60 4.11 11.59
CA GLY A 175 0.38 3.49 10.69
C GLY A 175 -0.06 3.57 9.24
N THR A 176 0.90 3.65 8.33
CA THR A 176 0.66 3.44 6.90
C THR A 176 0.17 2.02 6.63
N SER A 177 0.38 1.09 7.57
CA SER A 177 -0.20 -0.25 7.59
C SER A 177 -1.72 -0.27 7.62
N PHE A 178 -2.37 0.86 7.94
CA PHE A 178 -3.84 1.00 7.94
C PHE A 178 -4.33 1.86 6.77
N SER A 179 -3.55 2.82 6.27
CA SER A 179 -3.90 3.56 5.04
C SER A 179 -3.82 2.67 3.80
N SER A 180 -2.82 1.79 3.73
CA SER A 180 -2.66 0.83 2.62
C SER A 180 -3.89 -0.08 2.44
N PRO A 181 -4.37 -0.81 3.46
CA PRO A 181 -5.54 -1.67 3.29
C PRO A 181 -6.83 -0.90 2.99
N VAL A 182 -7.03 0.28 3.56
CA VAL A 182 -8.17 1.15 3.18
C VAL A 182 -8.14 1.40 1.67
N MET A 183 -7.00 1.79 1.13
CA MET A 183 -6.83 2.02 -0.31
C MET A 183 -6.96 0.73 -1.12
N CYS A 184 -6.42 -0.39 -0.64
CA CYS A 184 -6.50 -1.69 -1.29
C CYS A 184 -7.95 -2.11 -1.57
N GLY A 185 -8.83 -2.04 -0.56
CA GLY A 185 -10.23 -2.37 -0.75
C GLY A 185 -10.96 -1.39 -1.69
N MET A 186 -10.64 -0.09 -1.63
CA MET A 186 -11.20 0.91 -2.56
C MET A 186 -10.76 0.64 -4.01
N VAL A 187 -9.51 0.25 -4.22
CA VAL A 187 -8.98 -0.13 -5.54
C VAL A 187 -9.65 -1.40 -6.06
N ALA A 188 -9.84 -2.40 -5.21
CA ALA A 188 -10.56 -3.64 -5.56
C ALA A 188 -12.00 -3.33 -6.03
N CYS A 189 -12.73 -2.50 -5.30
CA CYS A 189 -14.08 -2.06 -5.69
C CYS A 189 -14.09 -1.26 -7.01
N LEU A 190 -13.10 -0.38 -7.20
CA LEU A 190 -12.98 0.38 -8.45
C LEU A 190 -12.69 -0.55 -9.62
N TRP A 191 -11.81 -1.54 -9.45
CA TRP A 191 -11.49 -2.49 -10.52
C TRP A 191 -12.69 -3.37 -10.88
N GLN A 192 -13.44 -3.83 -9.88
CA GLN A 192 -14.69 -4.54 -10.10
C GLN A 192 -15.68 -3.72 -10.94
N ALA A 193 -15.75 -2.40 -10.71
CA ALA A 193 -16.59 -1.49 -11.49
C ALA A 193 -16.01 -1.16 -12.87
N CYS A 194 -14.69 -1.35 -13.06
CA CYS A 194 -13.95 -1.05 -14.29
C CYS A 194 -13.18 -2.27 -14.83
N PRO A 195 -13.84 -3.41 -15.11
CA PRO A 195 -13.18 -4.71 -15.31
C PRO A 195 -12.37 -4.83 -16.60
N ARG A 196 -12.39 -3.82 -17.47
CA ARG A 196 -11.61 -3.80 -18.71
C ARG A 196 -10.25 -3.11 -18.58
N LEU A 197 -9.98 -2.49 -17.44
CA LEU A 197 -8.68 -1.88 -17.18
C LEU A 197 -7.65 -2.95 -16.84
N THR A 198 -6.45 -2.78 -17.37
CA THR A 198 -5.27 -3.46 -16.86
C THR A 198 -4.91 -2.91 -15.49
N ALA A 199 -4.11 -3.64 -14.70
CA ALA A 199 -3.60 -3.19 -13.42
C ALA A 199 -2.94 -1.80 -13.52
N LYS A 200 -2.10 -1.59 -14.54
CA LYS A 200 -1.41 -0.32 -14.77
C LYS A 200 -2.38 0.83 -15.05
N GLU A 201 -3.34 0.64 -15.94
CA GLU A 201 -4.37 1.65 -16.25
C GLU A 201 -5.23 1.98 -15.03
N LEU A 202 -5.51 0.99 -14.18
CA LEU A 202 -6.22 1.21 -12.93
C LEU A 202 -5.42 2.11 -11.98
N LEU A 203 -4.13 1.84 -11.79
CA LEU A 203 -3.27 2.68 -10.94
C LEU A 203 -3.12 4.10 -11.48
N GLU A 204 -2.98 4.26 -12.79
CA GLU A 204 -2.96 5.58 -13.45
C GLU A 204 -4.29 6.33 -13.20
N LEU A 205 -5.42 5.64 -13.30
CA LEU A 205 -6.74 6.20 -13.03
C LEU A 205 -6.90 6.65 -11.57
N VAL A 206 -6.40 5.84 -10.62
CA VAL A 206 -6.38 6.18 -9.19
C VAL A 206 -5.54 7.44 -8.94
N ARG A 207 -4.31 7.51 -9.46
CA ARG A 207 -3.43 8.68 -9.34
C ARG A 207 -4.09 9.93 -9.95
N ALA A 208 -4.65 9.82 -11.14
CA ALA A 208 -5.32 10.94 -11.84
C ALA A 208 -6.59 11.44 -11.14
N SER A 209 -7.17 10.65 -10.24
CA SER A 209 -8.34 11.05 -9.45
C SER A 209 -7.99 11.84 -8.18
N GLY A 210 -6.72 11.83 -7.79
CA GLY A 210 -6.26 12.50 -6.58
C GLY A 210 -6.48 14.01 -6.59
N ASP A 211 -6.65 14.59 -5.42
CA ASP A 211 -6.87 16.03 -5.23
C ASP A 211 -5.62 16.88 -5.50
N ARG A 212 -4.45 16.23 -5.71
CA ARG A 212 -3.17 16.84 -6.10
C ARG A 212 -2.65 16.33 -7.44
N ALA A 213 -3.51 15.73 -8.28
CA ALA A 213 -3.09 15.10 -9.53
C ALA A 213 -2.34 16.06 -10.49
N ASP A 214 -2.66 17.36 -10.47
CA ASP A 214 -2.03 18.37 -11.33
C ASP A 214 -0.67 18.88 -10.79
N TYR A 215 -0.37 18.63 -9.52
CA TYR A 215 0.88 19.09 -8.86
C TYR A 215 1.31 18.09 -7.77
N PRO A 216 1.60 16.85 -8.15
CA PRO A 216 1.99 15.83 -7.20
C PRO A 216 3.35 16.13 -6.56
N ASP A 217 3.54 15.71 -5.32
CA ASP A 217 4.77 15.90 -4.55
C ASP A 217 5.25 14.59 -3.89
N ASN A 218 6.39 14.64 -3.23
CA ASN A 218 6.96 13.47 -2.56
C ASN A 218 6.50 13.29 -1.11
N ILE A 219 5.47 14.01 -0.69
CA ILE A 219 4.88 13.97 0.66
C ILE A 219 3.48 13.35 0.61
N TYR A 220 2.63 13.90 -0.24
CA TYR A 220 1.25 13.45 -0.44
C TYR A 220 1.06 12.64 -1.73
N GLY A 221 2.08 12.55 -2.59
CA GLY A 221 1.92 11.97 -3.91
C GLY A 221 0.91 12.75 -4.75
N TYR A 222 0.01 12.03 -5.38
CA TYR A 222 -1.13 12.58 -6.12
C TYR A 222 -2.30 12.97 -5.20
N GLY A 223 -2.10 12.92 -3.87
CA GLY A 223 -3.10 13.30 -2.87
C GLY A 223 -4.08 12.20 -2.51
N VAL A 224 -5.28 12.60 -2.09
CA VAL A 224 -6.38 11.70 -1.73
C VAL A 224 -7.18 11.35 -2.98
N PRO A 225 -7.23 10.06 -3.41
CA PRO A 225 -7.99 9.68 -4.59
C PRO A 225 -9.51 9.79 -4.37
N ASP A 226 -10.22 10.31 -5.36
CA ASP A 226 -11.68 10.26 -5.47
C ASP A 226 -12.07 9.10 -6.39
N MET A 227 -12.53 7.99 -5.82
CA MET A 227 -12.92 6.80 -6.58
C MET A 227 -14.15 7.03 -7.46
N TRP A 228 -15.04 7.96 -7.09
CA TRP A 228 -16.19 8.32 -7.91
C TRP A 228 -15.76 9.14 -9.15
N LYS A 229 -14.83 10.08 -8.97
CA LYS A 229 -14.21 10.81 -10.08
C LYS A 229 -13.48 9.84 -11.02
N ALA A 230 -12.73 8.88 -10.48
CA ALA A 230 -12.06 7.83 -11.26
C ALA A 230 -13.05 7.02 -12.10
N TYR A 231 -14.11 6.50 -11.48
CA TYR A 231 -15.16 5.74 -12.16
C TYR A 231 -15.85 6.55 -13.27
N ASN A 232 -16.20 7.81 -13.01
CA ASN A 232 -16.84 8.66 -14.02
C ASN A 232 -15.91 8.95 -15.20
N SER A 233 -14.62 9.17 -14.95
CA SER A 233 -13.60 9.35 -15.99
C SER A 233 -13.46 8.11 -16.89
N TYR A 234 -13.52 6.92 -16.30
CA TYR A 234 -13.54 5.66 -17.05
C TYR A 234 -14.80 5.54 -17.94
N LYS A 235 -15.98 5.93 -17.41
CA LYS A 235 -17.24 5.87 -18.18
C LYS A 235 -17.25 6.81 -19.38
N GLN A 236 -16.62 7.98 -19.27
CA GLN A 236 -16.57 8.97 -20.36
C GLN A 236 -15.63 8.56 -21.52
N LYS A 237 -14.71 7.63 -21.28
CA LYS A 237 -13.81 7.08 -22.31
C LYS A 237 -14.40 5.87 -23.06
N LYS A 238 -15.62 5.46 -22.72
CA LYS A 238 -16.42 4.42 -23.41
C LYS A 238 -17.30 5.02 -24.49
#